data_8410ea592fb866ed5401a3e37d046196
#
_entry.id   8410ea592fb866ed5401a3e37d046196
#
_cell.length_a   1.000
_cell.length_b   1.000
_cell.length_c   1.000
_cell.angle_alpha   90.00
_cell.angle_beta   90.00
_cell.angle_gamma   90.00
#
_symmetry.space_group_name_H-M   'P 1'
#
loop_
_entity.id
_entity.type
_entity.pdbx_description
1 polymer ?
#
loop_
_entity_poly.entity_id
_entity_poly.type
_entity_poly.pdbx_seq_one_letter_code
_entity_poly.pdbx_strand_id
1 'polypeptide(L)'
;MSAESRDVGTTTTVDRYLETIYCIAGEGEIVRPSRLAQWMGVSAPTVSDAIQRLVRDGWITIASDRSVALTEAGATKAASIVRRHRILERWLTDELGFDWAAADAEADRLSSVISDEVIDRIDASIGEPLTCPHGNAIPGRHPRYGDLIALADLEPGAAAVVRRISEVAEHEARPLLRSLAEIGIGEGSRVLVTHEAEDPGHLTIVVTGRELSLPIESAKWIRVERLGPADDPS
;
A
#
# COMPACT_ATOMS: atom_id res chain seq x y z
N MET A 1 20.91 10.13 37.06
CA MET A 1 19.64 10.30 36.33
C MET A 1 19.97 10.98 35.02
N SER A 2 20.30 10.19 34.01
CA SER A 2 20.63 10.69 32.66
C SER A 2 19.35 10.67 31.87
N ALA A 3 18.88 11.83 31.45
CA ALA A 3 17.76 11.98 30.53
C ALA A 3 18.22 11.52 29.18
N GLU A 4 17.68 10.39 28.71
CA GLU A 4 17.69 10.03 27.30
C GLU A 4 16.91 11.09 26.53
N SER A 5 17.64 11.93 25.84
CA SER A 5 17.09 12.80 24.81
C SER A 5 16.54 11.87 23.72
N ARG A 6 15.24 11.60 23.72
CA ARG A 6 14.56 10.98 22.60
C ARG A 6 14.59 11.99 21.45
N ASP A 7 15.34 11.61 20.43
CA ASP A 7 15.41 12.32 19.15
C ASP A 7 14.00 12.30 18.54
N VAL A 8 13.29 13.41 18.67
CA VAL A 8 11.94 13.59 18.14
C VAL A 8 12.10 14.10 16.70
N GLY A 9 11.90 13.18 15.75
CA GLY A 9 11.43 13.58 14.43
C GLY A 9 12.45 13.68 13.33
N THR A 10 12.72 12.57 12.72
CA THR A 10 12.84 12.42 11.27
C THR A 10 12.73 10.91 11.02
N THR A 11 11.82 10.48 10.15
CA THR A 11 11.84 9.09 9.68
C THR A 11 13.28 8.76 9.31
N THR A 12 13.93 7.90 10.09
CA THR A 12 15.35 7.66 9.88
C THR A 12 15.55 6.99 8.53
N THR A 13 16.72 7.15 7.93
CA THR A 13 17.04 6.42 6.69
C THR A 13 16.78 4.91 6.85
N VAL A 14 17.03 4.37 8.05
CA VAL A 14 16.74 2.97 8.38
C VAL A 14 15.25 2.68 8.28
N ASP A 15 14.40 3.50 8.86
CA ASP A 15 12.94 3.30 8.87
C ASP A 15 12.37 3.27 7.44
N ARG A 16 12.80 4.19 6.58
CA ARG A 16 12.39 4.21 5.17
C ARG A 16 12.80 2.95 4.40
N TYR A 17 14.00 2.40 4.65
CA TYR A 17 14.41 1.15 4.02
C TYR A 17 13.59 -0.04 4.52
N LEU A 18 13.33 -0.14 5.83
CA LEU A 18 12.55 -1.22 6.40
C LEU A 18 11.10 -1.21 5.89
N GLU A 19 10.48 -0.05 5.86
CA GLU A 19 9.15 0.16 5.28
C GLU A 19 9.11 -0.23 3.81
N THR A 20 10.04 0.27 2.99
CA THR A 20 10.13 -0.07 1.56
C THR A 20 10.27 -1.57 1.33
N ILE A 21 11.14 -2.25 2.11
CA ILE A 21 11.30 -3.71 2.01
C ILE A 21 10.00 -4.42 2.39
N TYR A 22 9.32 -3.96 3.43
CA TYR A 22 8.05 -4.51 3.88
C TYR A 22 6.96 -4.39 2.81
N CYS A 23 6.81 -3.20 2.21
CA CYS A 23 5.81 -2.93 1.17
C CYS A 23 6.06 -3.77 -0.10
N ILE A 24 7.29 -3.79 -0.63
CA ILE A 24 7.64 -4.58 -1.82
C ILE A 24 7.42 -6.08 -1.56
N ALA A 25 7.86 -6.59 -0.42
CA ALA A 25 7.66 -8.00 -0.06
C ALA A 25 6.17 -8.34 0.14
N GLY A 26 5.38 -7.41 0.68
CA GLY A 26 3.93 -7.54 0.85
C GLY A 26 3.16 -7.69 -0.46
N GLU A 27 3.71 -7.20 -1.57
CA GLU A 27 3.18 -7.41 -2.92
C GLU A 27 3.60 -8.75 -3.55
N GLY A 28 4.39 -9.57 -2.84
CA GLY A 28 4.93 -10.82 -3.36
C GLY A 28 6.14 -10.63 -4.27
N GLU A 29 6.68 -9.43 -4.37
CA GLU A 29 7.89 -9.16 -5.15
C GLU A 29 9.15 -9.59 -4.40
N ILE A 30 10.13 -10.13 -5.14
CA ILE A 30 11.47 -10.39 -4.59
C ILE A 30 12.20 -9.05 -4.44
N VAL A 31 12.49 -8.69 -3.20
CA VAL A 31 13.22 -7.45 -2.92
C VAL A 31 14.68 -7.58 -3.36
N ARG A 32 15.10 -6.73 -4.28
CA ARG A 32 16.49 -6.66 -4.78
C ARG A 32 17.06 -5.26 -4.58
N PRO A 33 18.40 -5.10 -4.45
CA PRO A 33 19.02 -3.78 -4.32
C PRO A 33 18.65 -2.80 -5.44
N SER A 34 18.51 -3.29 -6.68
CA SER A 34 18.08 -2.46 -7.82
C SER A 34 16.63 -1.97 -7.67
N ARG A 35 15.75 -2.82 -7.13
CA ARG A 35 14.34 -2.47 -6.86
C ARG A 35 14.24 -1.42 -5.75
N LEU A 36 15.06 -1.55 -4.70
CA LEU A 36 15.16 -0.53 -3.65
C LEU A 36 15.69 0.81 -4.19
N ALA A 37 16.69 0.77 -5.06
CA ALA A 37 17.22 1.98 -5.70
C ALA A 37 16.15 2.70 -6.54
N GLN A 38 15.41 1.96 -7.33
CA GLN A 38 14.29 2.48 -8.14
C GLN A 38 13.21 3.07 -7.24
N TRP A 39 12.72 2.31 -6.25
CA TRP A 39 11.65 2.74 -5.34
C TRP A 39 12.03 4.02 -4.58
N MET A 40 13.22 4.05 -4.02
CA MET A 40 13.66 5.17 -3.18
C MET A 40 14.21 6.36 -3.99
N GLY A 41 14.38 6.23 -5.30
CA GLY A 41 14.94 7.28 -6.15
C GLY A 41 16.39 7.61 -5.82
N VAL A 42 17.17 6.62 -5.36
CA VAL A 42 18.57 6.82 -4.95
C VAL A 42 19.55 5.99 -5.80
N SER A 43 20.83 6.32 -5.74
CA SER A 43 21.86 5.61 -6.52
C SER A 43 22.13 4.20 -5.99
N ALA A 44 22.54 3.28 -6.86
CA ALA A 44 22.93 1.92 -6.46
C ALA A 44 24.05 1.88 -5.39
N PRO A 45 25.10 2.72 -5.43
CA PRO A 45 26.07 2.81 -4.35
C PRO A 45 25.42 3.18 -3.00
N THR A 46 24.51 4.16 -2.99
CA THR A 46 23.77 4.58 -1.78
C THR A 46 23.01 3.43 -1.16
N VAL A 47 22.31 2.64 -2.01
CA VAL A 47 21.60 1.44 -1.55
C VAL A 47 22.57 0.39 -1.01
N SER A 48 23.69 0.16 -1.68
CA SER A 48 24.69 -0.82 -1.24
C SER A 48 25.22 -0.49 0.15
N ASP A 49 25.54 0.77 0.41
CA ASP A 49 26.04 1.23 1.71
C ASP A 49 24.96 1.11 2.80
N ALA A 50 23.72 1.42 2.48
CA ALA A 50 22.59 1.28 3.39
C ALA A 50 22.35 -0.19 3.73
N ILE A 51 22.31 -1.08 2.75
CA ILE A 51 22.15 -2.53 2.92
C ILE A 51 23.24 -3.09 3.84
N GLN A 52 24.52 -2.72 3.63
CA GLN A 52 25.62 -3.19 4.49
C GLN A 52 25.41 -2.77 5.96
N ARG A 53 24.94 -1.54 6.19
CA ARG A 53 24.60 -1.07 7.56
C ARG A 53 23.44 -1.85 8.15
N LEU A 54 22.34 -2.02 7.38
CA LEU A 54 21.16 -2.74 7.85
C LEU A 54 21.43 -4.21 8.17
N VAL A 55 22.33 -4.87 7.41
CA VAL A 55 22.79 -6.24 7.70
C VAL A 55 23.61 -6.26 8.97
N ARG A 56 24.61 -5.35 9.11
CA ARG A 56 25.46 -5.26 10.32
C ARG A 56 24.62 -4.99 11.57
N ASP A 57 23.60 -4.16 11.44
CA ASP A 57 22.73 -3.76 12.56
C ASP A 57 21.60 -4.79 12.81
N GLY A 58 21.54 -5.88 12.04
CA GLY A 58 20.65 -7.03 12.25
C GLY A 58 19.21 -6.82 11.78
N TRP A 59 18.94 -5.81 10.96
CA TRP A 59 17.58 -5.53 10.47
C TRP A 59 17.17 -6.36 9.26
N ILE A 60 18.13 -6.72 8.41
CA ILE A 60 17.89 -7.47 7.16
C ILE A 60 18.91 -8.59 6.99
N THR A 61 18.58 -9.54 6.12
CA THR A 61 19.49 -10.56 5.59
C THR A 61 19.58 -10.44 4.08
N ILE A 62 20.69 -10.96 3.52
CA ILE A 62 20.89 -11.08 2.06
C ILE A 62 21.12 -12.55 1.75
N ALA A 63 20.34 -13.10 0.83
CA ALA A 63 20.53 -14.46 0.31
C ALA A 63 21.60 -14.51 -0.79
N SER A 64 21.99 -15.74 -1.19
CA SER A 64 23.01 -15.98 -2.22
C SER A 64 22.62 -15.44 -3.60
N ASP A 65 21.32 -15.34 -3.90
CA ASP A 65 20.77 -14.74 -5.12
C ASP A 65 20.64 -13.21 -5.04
N ARG A 66 21.19 -12.60 -3.99
CA ARG A 66 21.11 -11.16 -3.66
C ARG A 66 19.72 -10.65 -3.32
N SER A 67 18.76 -11.51 -3.05
CA SER A 67 17.49 -11.07 -2.46
C SER A 67 17.70 -10.58 -1.03
N VAL A 68 16.93 -9.54 -0.67
CA VAL A 68 16.94 -8.90 0.65
C VAL A 68 15.68 -9.29 1.37
N ALA A 69 15.80 -9.68 2.65
CA ALA A 69 14.66 -9.99 3.50
C ALA A 69 14.83 -9.32 4.89
N LEU A 70 13.71 -8.94 5.49
CA LEU A 70 13.69 -8.48 6.88
C LEU A 70 14.02 -9.65 7.82
N THR A 71 14.80 -9.37 8.85
CA THR A 71 14.87 -10.25 10.03
C THR A 71 13.58 -10.15 10.84
N GLU A 72 13.39 -10.99 11.85
CA GLU A 72 12.26 -10.87 12.77
C GLU A 72 12.21 -9.47 13.43
N ALA A 73 13.35 -8.97 13.89
CA ALA A 73 13.46 -7.62 14.46
C ALA A 73 13.14 -6.54 13.40
N GLY A 74 13.66 -6.71 12.17
CA GLY A 74 13.38 -5.81 11.05
C GLY A 74 11.89 -5.81 10.68
N ALA A 75 11.27 -6.99 10.63
CA ALA A 75 9.84 -7.13 10.31
C ALA A 75 8.95 -6.48 11.38
N THR A 76 9.27 -6.69 12.65
CA THR A 76 8.55 -6.07 13.77
C THR A 76 8.63 -4.54 13.71
N LYS A 77 9.83 -4.01 13.47
CA LYS A 77 10.03 -2.56 13.33
C LYS A 77 9.32 -1.99 12.12
N ALA A 78 9.45 -2.65 10.96
CA ALA A 78 8.75 -2.24 9.73
C ALA A 78 7.23 -2.25 9.91
N ALA A 79 6.68 -3.32 10.49
CA ALA A 79 5.24 -3.42 10.78
C ALA A 79 4.75 -2.28 11.69
N SER A 80 5.54 -1.87 12.70
CA SER A 80 5.19 -0.74 13.56
C SER A 80 5.14 0.59 12.78
N ILE A 81 6.08 0.81 11.86
CA ILE A 81 6.13 2.01 11.02
C ILE A 81 4.91 2.04 10.08
N VAL A 82 4.66 0.95 9.36
CA VAL A 82 3.54 0.82 8.42
C VAL A 82 2.19 0.91 9.14
N ARG A 83 2.06 0.30 10.34
CA ARG A 83 0.84 0.43 11.15
C ARG A 83 0.51 1.89 11.43
N ARG A 84 1.49 2.64 11.89
CA ARG A 84 1.34 4.06 12.24
C ARG A 84 0.91 4.89 11.02
N HIS A 85 1.57 4.69 9.89
CA HIS A 85 1.25 5.36 8.64
C HIS A 85 -0.20 5.08 8.21
N ARG A 86 -0.61 3.82 8.13
CA ARG A 86 -1.95 3.40 7.67
C ARG A 86 -3.10 3.84 8.59
N ILE A 87 -2.86 3.91 9.91
CA ILE A 87 -3.83 4.47 10.86
C ILE A 87 -4.01 5.98 10.60
N LEU A 88 -2.91 6.70 10.38
CA LEU A 88 -2.97 8.14 10.08
C LEU A 88 -3.67 8.41 8.75
N GLU A 89 -3.36 7.65 7.69
CA GLU A 89 -4.08 7.76 6.42
C GLU A 89 -5.59 7.61 6.60
N ARG A 90 -6.00 6.57 7.33
CA ARG A 90 -7.41 6.30 7.58
C ARG A 90 -8.07 7.44 8.34
N TRP A 91 -7.44 7.91 9.40
CA TRP A 91 -7.93 9.05 10.19
C TRP A 91 -8.03 10.34 9.36
N LEU A 92 -7.01 10.65 8.57
CA LEU A 92 -6.98 11.83 7.70
C LEU A 92 -8.09 11.78 6.65
N THR A 93 -8.35 10.61 6.10
CA THR A 93 -9.40 10.41 5.08
C THR A 93 -10.79 10.43 5.70
N ASP A 94 -11.05 9.62 6.73
CA ASP A 94 -12.39 9.39 7.26
C ASP A 94 -12.88 10.55 8.13
N GLU A 95 -11.99 11.16 8.93
CA GLU A 95 -12.38 12.20 9.90
C GLU A 95 -12.11 13.61 9.39
N LEU A 96 -11.05 13.80 8.59
CA LEU A 96 -10.65 15.13 8.12
C LEU A 96 -10.97 15.38 6.64
N GLY A 97 -11.44 14.36 5.91
CA GLY A 97 -11.88 14.48 4.52
C GLY A 97 -10.75 14.74 3.52
N PHE A 98 -9.52 14.34 3.84
CA PHE A 98 -8.42 14.40 2.89
C PHE A 98 -8.65 13.43 1.73
N ASP A 99 -8.30 13.84 0.51
CA ASP A 99 -8.14 12.89 -0.58
C ASP A 99 -6.96 11.94 -0.30
N TRP A 100 -6.97 10.76 -0.93
CA TRP A 100 -6.00 9.71 -0.66
C TRP A 100 -4.55 10.15 -0.85
N ALA A 101 -4.25 10.90 -1.93
CA ALA A 101 -2.89 11.34 -2.21
C ALA A 101 -2.41 12.40 -1.20
N ALA A 102 -3.32 13.24 -0.71
CA ALA A 102 -3.03 14.21 0.33
C ALA A 102 -2.89 13.52 1.70
N ALA A 103 -3.73 12.51 1.98
CA ALA A 103 -3.66 11.72 3.21
C ALA A 103 -2.33 10.96 3.32
N ASP A 104 -1.88 10.27 2.26
CA ASP A 104 -0.59 9.59 2.19
C ASP A 104 0.57 10.56 2.49
N ALA A 105 0.62 11.69 1.79
CA ALA A 105 1.67 12.68 1.98
C ALA A 105 1.69 13.31 3.38
N GLU A 106 0.53 13.45 4.03
CA GLU A 106 0.43 13.99 5.38
C GLU A 106 0.74 12.93 6.43
N ALA A 107 0.33 11.68 6.23
CA ALA A 107 0.67 10.54 7.06
C ALA A 107 2.19 10.33 7.13
N ASP A 108 2.90 10.46 6.00
CA ASP A 108 4.37 10.43 5.95
C ASP A 108 5.00 11.46 6.88
N ARG A 109 4.47 12.69 6.89
CA ARG A 109 4.98 13.78 7.75
C ARG A 109 4.68 13.55 9.22
N LEU A 110 3.47 13.11 9.53
CA LEU A 110 3.00 12.95 10.89
C LEU A 110 3.54 11.69 11.57
N SER A 111 3.71 10.60 10.84
CA SER A 111 4.11 9.30 11.37
C SER A 111 5.42 9.35 12.17
N SER A 112 6.32 10.26 11.83
CA SER A 112 7.62 10.41 12.47
C SER A 112 7.60 11.23 13.76
N VAL A 113 6.57 12.05 13.98
CA VAL A 113 6.51 13.01 15.10
C VAL A 113 5.42 12.69 16.14
N ILE A 114 4.41 11.90 15.76
CA ILE A 114 3.33 11.49 16.66
C ILE A 114 3.79 10.34 17.55
N SER A 115 3.46 10.39 18.85
CA SER A 115 3.76 9.30 19.79
C SER A 115 2.84 8.09 19.58
N ASP A 116 3.31 6.90 19.99
CA ASP A 116 2.50 5.68 19.92
C ASP A 116 1.19 5.81 20.71
N GLU A 117 1.20 6.48 21.86
CA GLU A 117 -0.02 6.73 22.65
C GLU A 117 -1.07 7.52 21.84
N VAL A 118 -0.64 8.53 21.09
CA VAL A 118 -1.56 9.30 20.23
C VAL A 118 -2.08 8.46 19.08
N ILE A 119 -1.23 7.66 18.45
CA ILE A 119 -1.63 6.72 17.39
C ILE A 119 -2.69 5.73 17.90
N ASP A 120 -2.49 5.15 19.08
CA ASP A 120 -3.44 4.20 19.66
C ASP A 120 -4.78 4.86 19.99
N ARG A 121 -4.79 6.13 20.42
CA ARG A 121 -6.02 6.91 20.65
C ARG A 121 -6.73 7.26 19.34
N ILE A 122 -5.99 7.62 18.30
CA ILE A 122 -6.53 7.86 16.96
C ILE A 122 -7.18 6.57 16.45
N ASP A 123 -6.46 5.45 16.52
CA ASP A 123 -6.92 4.15 16.09
C ASP A 123 -8.24 3.74 16.77
N ALA A 124 -8.30 3.88 18.10
CA ALA A 124 -9.52 3.62 18.86
C ALA A 124 -10.67 4.57 18.46
N SER A 125 -10.37 5.85 18.16
CA SER A 125 -11.40 6.84 17.79
C SER A 125 -12.05 6.56 16.45
N ILE A 126 -11.32 5.94 15.50
CA ILE A 126 -11.83 5.56 14.18
C ILE A 126 -12.35 4.11 14.12
N GLY A 127 -12.50 3.44 15.28
CA GLY A 127 -13.10 2.11 15.38
C GLY A 127 -12.19 0.96 14.99
N GLU A 128 -10.88 1.13 15.10
CA GLU A 128 -9.87 0.10 14.82
C GLU A 128 -10.04 -0.56 13.44
N PRO A 129 -10.00 0.19 12.34
CA PRO A 129 -10.23 -0.33 10.99
C PRO A 129 -9.22 -1.42 10.62
N LEU A 130 -9.63 -2.37 9.79
CA LEU A 130 -8.75 -3.48 9.38
C LEU A 130 -7.73 -3.06 8.33
N THR A 131 -8.04 -2.01 7.56
CA THR A 131 -7.30 -1.57 6.37
C THR A 131 -7.09 -0.06 6.35
N CYS A 132 -6.10 0.41 5.61
CA CYS A 132 -5.98 1.80 5.21
C CYS A 132 -7.04 2.15 4.12
N PRO A 133 -7.19 3.40 3.69
CA PRO A 133 -8.15 3.79 2.66
C PRO A 133 -7.97 3.06 1.32
N HIS A 134 -6.77 2.60 1.03
CA HIS A 134 -6.44 1.84 -0.18
C HIS A 134 -6.72 0.33 -0.07
N GLY A 135 -7.24 -0.16 1.09
CA GLY A 135 -7.52 -1.56 1.36
C GLY A 135 -6.30 -2.38 1.81
N ASN A 136 -5.15 -1.76 2.05
CA ASN A 136 -3.97 -2.46 2.55
C ASN A 136 -4.12 -2.73 4.06
N ALA A 137 -3.90 -3.99 4.48
CA ALA A 137 -4.10 -4.43 5.86
C ALA A 137 -3.23 -3.64 6.84
N ILE A 138 -3.82 -3.08 7.89
CA ILE A 138 -3.07 -2.50 9.00
C ILE A 138 -2.31 -3.63 9.70
N PRO A 139 -0.97 -3.56 9.87
CA PRO A 139 -0.19 -4.61 10.50
C PRO A 139 -0.77 -5.05 11.85
N GLY A 140 -0.86 -6.36 12.06
CA GLY A 140 -1.52 -6.97 13.21
C GLY A 140 -3.02 -7.21 13.01
N ARG A 141 -3.61 -6.79 11.89
CA ARG A 141 -5.01 -7.01 11.52
C ARG A 141 -5.11 -7.88 10.28
N HIS A 142 -6.20 -8.64 10.20
CA HIS A 142 -6.39 -9.64 9.15
C HIS A 142 -7.76 -9.43 8.48
N PRO A 143 -7.83 -8.53 7.48
CA PRO A 143 -9.05 -8.41 6.67
C PRO A 143 -9.33 -9.77 6.01
N ARG A 144 -10.58 -10.16 5.96
CA ARG A 144 -11.00 -11.41 5.33
C ARG A 144 -11.31 -11.14 3.87
N TYR A 145 -10.35 -11.40 3.01
CA TYR A 145 -10.55 -11.41 1.56
C TYR A 145 -10.48 -12.86 1.06
N GLY A 146 -11.23 -13.15 0.00
CA GLY A 146 -11.02 -14.35 -0.81
C GLY A 146 -9.74 -14.26 -1.64
N ASP A 147 -9.65 -15.08 -2.69
CA ASP A 147 -8.52 -15.01 -3.62
C ASP A 147 -8.57 -13.70 -4.40
N LEU A 148 -7.57 -12.86 -4.19
CA LEU A 148 -7.44 -11.59 -4.91
C LEU A 148 -6.69 -11.79 -6.22
N ILE A 149 -7.28 -11.29 -7.31
CA ILE A 149 -6.64 -11.23 -8.63
C ILE A 149 -6.48 -9.77 -9.05
N ALA A 150 -5.65 -9.51 -10.06
CA ALA A 150 -5.62 -8.18 -10.65
C ALA A 150 -6.92 -7.94 -11.45
N LEU A 151 -7.43 -6.70 -11.42
CA LEU A 151 -8.58 -6.32 -12.24
C LEU A 151 -8.32 -6.56 -13.73
N ALA A 152 -7.06 -6.42 -14.17
CA ALA A 152 -6.63 -6.71 -15.54
C ALA A 152 -6.82 -8.18 -15.95
N ASP A 153 -6.90 -9.10 -14.97
CA ASP A 153 -7.07 -10.54 -15.21
C ASP A 153 -8.54 -10.98 -15.11
N LEU A 154 -9.45 -10.03 -14.96
CA LEU A 154 -10.88 -10.33 -14.88
C LEU A 154 -11.46 -10.45 -16.30
N GLU A 155 -12.17 -11.54 -16.55
CA GLU A 155 -12.78 -11.83 -17.85
C GLU A 155 -13.92 -10.86 -18.18
N PRO A 156 -14.17 -10.55 -19.47
CA PRO A 156 -15.35 -9.81 -19.88
C PRO A 156 -16.65 -10.45 -19.38
N GLY A 157 -17.57 -9.64 -18.88
CA GLY A 157 -18.81 -10.09 -18.25
C GLY A 157 -18.69 -10.48 -16.79
N ALA A 158 -17.49 -10.51 -16.23
CA ALA A 158 -17.28 -10.83 -14.82
C ALA A 158 -17.41 -9.60 -13.94
N ALA A 159 -18.04 -9.79 -12.76
CA ALA A 159 -18.16 -8.79 -11.72
C ALA A 159 -17.21 -9.10 -10.55
N ALA A 160 -16.74 -8.05 -9.91
CA ALA A 160 -15.86 -8.17 -8.76
C ALA A 160 -16.03 -6.99 -7.79
N VAL A 161 -15.48 -7.14 -6.60
CA VAL A 161 -15.35 -6.06 -5.62
C VAL A 161 -13.89 -5.67 -5.50
N VAL A 162 -13.59 -4.39 -5.60
CA VAL A 162 -12.26 -3.85 -5.32
C VAL A 162 -11.98 -4.04 -3.83
N ARG A 163 -10.88 -4.69 -3.52
CA ARG A 163 -10.46 -4.94 -2.15
C ARG A 163 -9.22 -4.14 -1.77
N ARG A 164 -8.33 -3.93 -2.74
CA ARG A 164 -7.06 -3.29 -2.46
C ARG A 164 -6.46 -2.61 -3.69
N ILE A 165 -5.84 -1.47 -3.49
CA ILE A 165 -4.93 -0.86 -4.46
C ILE A 165 -3.51 -1.19 -4.01
N SER A 166 -2.66 -1.64 -4.94
CA SER A 166 -1.29 -2.05 -4.65
C SER A 166 -0.46 -0.90 -4.09
N GLU A 167 0.38 -1.18 -3.11
CA GLU A 167 1.39 -0.26 -2.55
C GLU A 167 2.34 0.30 -3.62
N VAL A 168 2.61 -0.50 -4.66
CA VAL A 168 3.41 -0.05 -5.80
C VAL A 168 2.71 1.11 -6.52
N ALA A 169 1.39 1.04 -6.69
CA ALA A 169 0.63 2.14 -7.29
C ALA A 169 0.61 3.38 -6.40
N GLU A 170 0.52 3.21 -5.09
CA GLU A 170 0.58 4.32 -4.14
C GLU A 170 1.91 5.08 -4.27
N HIS A 171 2.99 4.37 -4.44
CA HIS A 171 4.32 4.96 -4.55
C HIS A 171 4.69 5.45 -5.95
N GLU A 172 4.47 4.62 -6.99
CA GLU A 172 4.96 4.85 -8.36
C GLU A 172 3.93 5.56 -9.25
N ALA A 173 2.64 5.50 -8.91
CA ALA A 173 1.55 5.96 -9.74
C ALA A 173 0.56 6.89 -8.99
N ARG A 174 1.06 7.82 -8.19
CA ARG A 174 0.22 8.81 -7.47
C ARG A 174 -0.85 9.51 -8.33
N PRO A 175 -0.59 9.86 -9.63
CA PRO A 175 -1.65 10.36 -10.50
C PRO A 175 -2.80 9.36 -10.70
N LEU A 176 -2.51 8.05 -10.71
CA LEU A 176 -3.54 7.00 -10.78
C LEU A 176 -4.44 7.03 -9.54
N LEU A 177 -3.87 7.14 -8.34
CA LEU A 177 -4.68 7.22 -7.11
C LEU A 177 -5.68 8.37 -7.15
N ARG A 178 -5.26 9.54 -7.61
CA ARG A 178 -6.16 10.69 -7.77
C ARG A 178 -7.27 10.40 -8.76
N SER A 179 -6.92 9.84 -9.92
CA SER A 179 -7.91 9.46 -10.93
C SER A 179 -8.90 8.43 -10.40
N LEU A 180 -8.43 7.40 -9.66
CA LEU A 180 -9.31 6.40 -9.04
C LEU A 180 -10.25 7.03 -8.00
N ALA A 181 -9.74 7.93 -7.16
CA ALA A 181 -10.54 8.66 -6.19
C ALA A 181 -11.60 9.54 -6.86
N GLU A 182 -11.23 10.31 -7.92
CA GLU A 182 -12.14 11.18 -8.67
C GLU A 182 -13.29 10.39 -9.35
N ILE A 183 -13.02 9.19 -9.81
CA ILE A 183 -14.02 8.32 -10.44
C ILE A 183 -14.75 7.41 -9.44
N GLY A 184 -14.37 7.46 -8.16
CA GLY A 184 -15.01 6.71 -7.08
C GLY A 184 -14.65 5.24 -7.03
N ILE A 185 -13.47 4.84 -7.53
CA ILE A 185 -12.95 3.48 -7.40
C ILE A 185 -12.09 3.37 -6.14
N GLY A 186 -12.54 2.58 -5.18
CA GLY A 186 -11.83 2.33 -3.93
C GLY A 186 -12.24 1.01 -3.29
N GLU A 187 -11.77 0.73 -2.08
CA GLU A 187 -12.17 -0.45 -1.33
C GLU A 187 -13.69 -0.56 -1.24
N GLY A 188 -14.24 -1.72 -1.58
CA GLY A 188 -15.67 -1.99 -1.60
C GLY A 188 -16.39 -1.61 -2.90
N SER A 189 -15.74 -0.91 -3.84
CA SER A 189 -16.36 -0.58 -5.14
C SER A 189 -16.65 -1.84 -5.93
N ARG A 190 -17.89 -1.97 -6.43
CA ARG A 190 -18.26 -3.02 -7.38
C ARG A 190 -17.86 -2.59 -8.79
N VAL A 191 -17.18 -3.49 -9.48
CA VAL A 191 -16.74 -3.32 -10.87
C VAL A 191 -17.28 -4.45 -11.74
N LEU A 192 -17.69 -4.12 -12.95
CA LEU A 192 -18.08 -5.08 -13.99
C LEU A 192 -17.20 -4.83 -15.21
N VAL A 193 -16.51 -5.82 -15.71
CA VAL A 193 -15.81 -5.74 -16.99
C VAL A 193 -16.84 -5.98 -18.10
N THR A 194 -17.07 -5.01 -18.98
CA THR A 194 -18.15 -5.11 -19.97
C THR A 194 -17.67 -5.74 -21.26
N HIS A 195 -16.57 -5.24 -21.83
CA HIS A 195 -16.02 -5.70 -23.11
C HIS A 195 -14.51 -5.59 -23.11
N GLU A 196 -13.86 -6.29 -24.04
CA GLU A 196 -12.53 -5.89 -24.49
C GLU A 196 -12.67 -4.47 -25.05
N ALA A 197 -11.84 -3.55 -24.57
CA ALA A 197 -11.88 -2.18 -25.05
C ALA A 197 -11.58 -2.15 -26.57
N GLU A 198 -12.14 -1.18 -27.28
CA GLU A 198 -11.79 -0.92 -28.69
C GLU A 198 -10.29 -0.65 -28.84
N ASP A 199 -9.65 -0.12 -27.79
CA ASP A 199 -8.19 0.04 -27.66
C ASP A 199 -7.58 -1.16 -26.94
N PRO A 200 -6.68 -1.94 -27.58
CA PRO A 200 -6.05 -3.12 -26.98
C PRO A 200 -5.26 -2.87 -25.69
N GLY A 201 -4.97 -1.61 -25.38
CA GLY A 201 -4.26 -1.19 -24.16
C GLY A 201 -5.16 -0.84 -22.98
N HIS A 202 -6.49 -0.94 -23.15
CA HIS A 202 -7.46 -0.52 -22.14
C HIS A 202 -8.43 -1.64 -21.76
N LEU A 203 -9.04 -1.49 -20.61
CA LEU A 203 -10.12 -2.31 -20.09
C LEU A 203 -11.36 -1.43 -19.93
N THR A 204 -12.52 -1.89 -20.42
CA THR A 204 -13.78 -1.18 -20.22
C THR A 204 -14.49 -1.77 -18.99
N ILE A 205 -14.77 -0.93 -18.02
CA ILE A 205 -15.41 -1.31 -16.78
C ILE A 205 -16.62 -0.43 -16.48
N VAL A 206 -17.60 -0.97 -15.77
CA VAL A 206 -18.70 -0.20 -15.20
C VAL A 206 -18.51 -0.14 -13.68
N VAL A 207 -18.50 1.09 -13.15
CA VAL A 207 -18.46 1.36 -11.72
C VAL A 207 -19.55 2.36 -11.38
N THR A 208 -20.35 2.09 -10.36
CA THR A 208 -21.49 2.96 -9.96
C THR A 208 -22.42 3.37 -11.12
N GLY A 209 -22.61 2.45 -12.09
CA GLY A 209 -23.45 2.70 -13.27
C GLY A 209 -22.83 3.58 -14.36
N ARG A 210 -21.53 3.90 -14.25
CA ARG A 210 -20.78 4.66 -15.26
C ARG A 210 -19.76 3.76 -15.94
N GLU A 211 -19.73 3.83 -17.27
CA GLU A 211 -18.70 3.14 -18.05
C GLU A 211 -17.42 3.97 -18.10
N LEU A 212 -16.31 3.31 -17.90
CA LEU A 212 -14.98 3.90 -17.80
C LEU A 212 -13.98 3.06 -18.59
N SER A 213 -13.09 3.71 -19.30
CA SER A 213 -11.93 3.09 -19.95
C SER A 213 -10.71 3.27 -19.04
N LEU A 214 -10.11 2.14 -18.62
CA LEU A 214 -8.97 2.11 -17.72
C LEU A 214 -7.77 1.45 -18.43
N PRO A 215 -6.59 2.07 -18.46
CA PRO A 215 -5.40 1.42 -18.99
C PRO A 215 -5.13 0.08 -18.27
N ILE A 216 -4.82 -0.97 -19.02
CA ILE A 216 -4.53 -2.32 -18.47
C ILE A 216 -3.39 -2.25 -17.45
N GLU A 217 -2.38 -1.43 -17.72
CA GLU A 217 -1.26 -1.24 -16.77
C GLU A 217 -1.75 -0.67 -15.42
N SER A 218 -2.75 0.20 -15.43
CA SER A 218 -3.40 0.69 -14.21
C SER A 218 -4.25 -0.38 -13.55
N ALA A 219 -4.98 -1.18 -14.32
CA ALA A 219 -5.82 -2.26 -13.83
C ALA A 219 -5.02 -3.38 -13.13
N LYS A 220 -3.74 -3.57 -13.47
CA LYS A 220 -2.84 -4.50 -12.78
C LYS A 220 -2.60 -4.17 -11.31
N TRP A 221 -2.74 -2.91 -10.93
CA TRP A 221 -2.52 -2.45 -9.57
C TRP A 221 -3.77 -2.52 -8.67
N ILE A 222 -4.94 -2.83 -9.26
CA ILE A 222 -6.19 -2.93 -8.54
C ILE A 222 -6.47 -4.40 -8.25
N ARG A 223 -6.52 -4.77 -6.97
CA ARG A 223 -6.80 -6.13 -6.52
C ARG A 223 -8.29 -6.28 -6.24
N VAL A 224 -8.90 -7.26 -6.89
CA VAL A 224 -10.33 -7.51 -6.82
C VAL A 224 -10.62 -8.94 -6.35
N GLU A 225 -11.75 -9.09 -5.69
CA GLU A 225 -12.35 -10.38 -5.33
C GLU A 225 -13.52 -10.64 -6.27
N ARG A 226 -13.51 -11.77 -6.97
CA ARG A 226 -14.60 -12.14 -7.89
C ARG A 226 -15.92 -12.29 -7.13
N LEU A 227 -16.98 -11.75 -7.69
CA LEU A 227 -18.34 -12.04 -7.22
C LEU A 227 -18.80 -13.37 -7.82
N GLY A 228 -19.44 -14.20 -6.97
CA GLY A 228 -20.09 -15.42 -7.44
C GLY A 228 -21.39 -15.11 -8.19
N PRO A 229 -21.92 -16.08 -8.97
CA PRO A 229 -23.19 -15.90 -9.70
C PRO A 229 -24.41 -15.60 -8.82
N ALA A 230 -24.30 -15.77 -7.51
CA ALA A 230 -25.35 -15.46 -6.52
C ALA A 230 -25.27 -14.01 -6.00
N ASP A 231 -24.18 -13.29 -6.28
CA ASP A 231 -23.91 -11.93 -5.77
C ASP A 231 -24.19 -10.86 -6.83
N ASP A 232 -24.67 -11.27 -8.01
CA ASP A 232 -25.03 -10.38 -9.11
C ASP A 232 -26.44 -9.80 -8.86
N PRO A 233 -26.59 -8.50 -8.52
CA PRO A 233 -27.91 -7.88 -8.48
C PRO A 233 -28.34 -7.59 -9.91
N SER A 234 -29.29 -8.39 -10.42
CA SER A 234 -30.10 -8.06 -11.61
C SER A 234 -30.71 -6.66 -11.56
#